data_6442a2aba1b3cdb5b3971caa2a9fbbd9
#
_entry.id   6442a2aba1b3cdb5b3971caa2a9fbbd9
#
_cell.length_a   1.000
_cell.length_b   1.000
_cell.length_c   1.000
_cell.angle_alpha   90.00
_cell.angle_beta   90.00
_cell.angle_gamma   90.00
#
_symmetry.space_group_name_H-M   'P 1'
#
loop_
_entity.id
_entity.type
_entity.pdbx_description
1 polymer ?
#
loop_
_entity_poly.entity_id
_entity_poly.type
_entity_poly.pdbx_seq_one_letter_code
_entity_poly.pdbx_strand_id
1 'polypeptide(L)'
;MAITKIIADSITSGAIANTPAFSAYAGSDQNGLTDDTYTKLAMNTEFYDTDGKYDTGNYRFTPTVAGKYNFGACVYIDGSTAFTSVNLALYKNGSQLFYVSESVDSTTASTINATIELDDNDYVELYAKADVDGGGTWNLNQDGTTANNRCFWFGYKILT
;
A
#
# COMPACT_ATOMS: atom_id res chain seq x y z
N MET A 1 15.11 -42.07 7.92
CA MET A 1 13.86 -42.42 7.22
C MET A 1 13.54 -41.29 6.25
N ALA A 2 13.66 -41.51 4.97
CA ALA A 2 13.40 -40.45 3.97
C ALA A 2 11.90 -40.42 3.66
N ILE A 3 11.27 -39.25 3.81
CA ILE A 3 9.91 -39.04 3.34
C ILE A 3 10.01 -38.92 1.84
N THR A 4 9.64 -39.98 1.13
CA THR A 4 9.93 -40.11 -0.29
C THR A 4 8.83 -39.50 -1.18
N LYS A 5 7.65 -39.16 -0.65
CA LYS A 5 6.55 -38.60 -1.44
C LYS A 5 5.46 -37.99 -0.54
N ILE A 6 5.19 -36.71 -0.72
CA ILE A 6 3.91 -36.11 -0.31
C ILE A 6 2.96 -36.30 -1.48
N ILE A 7 1.93 -37.12 -1.29
CA ILE A 7 0.87 -37.29 -2.31
C ILE A 7 -0.12 -36.12 -2.20
N ALA A 8 -0.67 -35.69 -3.33
CA ALA A 8 -1.59 -34.54 -3.43
C ALA A 8 -2.75 -34.61 -2.42
N ASP A 9 -3.24 -35.82 -2.12
CA ASP A 9 -4.31 -36.07 -1.16
C ASP A 9 -3.89 -35.84 0.32
N SER A 10 -2.59 -35.66 0.59
CA SER A 10 -2.07 -35.34 1.93
C SER A 10 -1.99 -33.83 2.18
N ILE A 11 -2.24 -33.01 1.17
CA ILE A 11 -2.33 -31.55 1.25
C ILE A 11 -3.79 -31.18 1.24
N THR A 12 -4.37 -30.95 2.41
CA THR A 12 -5.72 -30.40 2.53
C THR A 12 -5.74 -28.98 1.93
N SER A 13 -6.82 -28.63 1.23
CA SER A 13 -7.05 -27.27 0.76
C SER A 13 -6.86 -26.29 1.94
N GLY A 14 -5.97 -25.32 1.79
CA GLY A 14 -5.61 -24.38 2.83
C GLY A 14 -4.36 -24.76 3.68
N ALA A 15 -3.77 -25.93 3.47
CA ALA A 15 -2.53 -26.32 4.18
C ALA A 15 -1.32 -25.44 3.81
N ILE A 16 -1.38 -24.78 2.67
CA ILE A 16 -0.41 -23.77 2.23
C ILE A 16 -1.21 -22.50 1.93
N ALA A 17 -1.55 -21.76 2.97
CA ALA A 17 -2.22 -20.48 2.83
C ALA A 17 -1.18 -19.37 2.66
N ASN A 18 -1.33 -18.53 1.63
CA ASN A 18 -0.52 -17.32 1.46
C ASN A 18 -1.11 -16.18 2.31
N THR A 19 -1.10 -16.38 3.62
CA THR A 19 -1.64 -15.45 4.61
C THR A 19 -0.56 -14.99 5.59
N PRO A 20 -0.69 -13.80 6.19
CA PRO A 20 -1.74 -12.81 5.94
C PRO A 20 -1.61 -12.09 4.59
N ALA A 21 -2.74 -11.72 4.02
CA ALA A 21 -2.82 -10.93 2.80
C ALA A 21 -3.98 -9.94 2.88
N PHE A 22 -3.82 -8.74 2.35
CA PHE A 22 -4.87 -7.73 2.30
C PHE A 22 -4.86 -6.97 0.98
N SER A 23 -5.98 -6.34 0.67
CA SER A 23 -6.08 -5.30 -0.35
C SER A 23 -7.06 -4.24 0.13
N ALA A 24 -6.63 -2.99 0.09
CA ALA A 24 -7.39 -1.84 0.55
C ALA A 24 -7.34 -0.71 -0.48
N TYR A 25 -8.30 0.21 -0.39
CA TYR A 25 -8.42 1.34 -1.30
C TYR A 25 -8.92 2.60 -0.58
N ALA A 26 -8.74 3.75 -1.20
CA ALA A 26 -9.32 4.99 -0.72
C ALA A 26 -10.83 4.99 -1.00
N GLY A 27 -11.66 4.98 0.03
CA GLY A 27 -13.13 5.03 -0.09
C GLY A 27 -13.66 6.42 -0.46
N SER A 28 -12.82 7.45 -0.42
CA SER A 28 -13.10 8.83 -0.79
C SER A 28 -11.82 9.56 -1.12
N ASP A 29 -11.93 10.71 -1.77
CA ASP A 29 -10.81 11.62 -1.97
C ASP A 29 -10.22 12.12 -0.65
N GLN A 30 -8.92 12.34 -0.63
CA GLN A 30 -8.22 13.02 0.45
C GLN A 30 -7.69 14.34 -0.10
N ASN A 31 -8.40 15.43 0.21
CA ASN A 31 -8.22 16.74 -0.43
C ASN A 31 -7.43 17.72 0.42
N GLY A 32 -6.80 18.71 -0.23
CA GLY A 32 -6.16 19.84 0.42
C GLY A 32 -4.90 19.46 1.21
N LEU A 33 -4.17 18.47 0.72
CA LEU A 33 -2.94 18.00 1.34
C LEU A 33 -1.81 19.03 1.18
N THR A 34 -0.97 19.11 2.22
CA THR A 34 0.07 20.13 2.31
C THR A 34 1.19 19.87 1.29
N ASP A 35 1.56 20.93 0.58
CA ASP A 35 2.69 20.97 -0.33
C ASP A 35 3.98 20.45 0.31
N ASP A 36 4.79 19.75 -0.47
CA ASP A 36 6.12 19.19 -0.11
C ASP A 36 6.15 18.45 1.25
N THR A 37 5.00 17.89 1.66
CA THR A 37 4.88 17.20 2.95
C THR A 37 4.39 15.77 2.77
N TYR A 38 5.15 14.79 3.28
CA TYR A 38 4.69 13.40 3.30
C TYR A 38 3.43 13.25 4.15
N THR A 39 2.37 12.80 3.51
CA THR A 39 1.08 12.56 4.14
C THR A 39 0.70 11.10 4.03
N LYS A 40 0.23 10.50 5.12
CA LYS A 40 -0.30 9.14 5.11
C LYS A 40 -1.57 9.08 4.28
N LEU A 41 -1.65 8.10 3.38
CA LEU A 41 -2.78 7.91 2.51
C LEU A 41 -3.88 7.12 3.20
N ALA A 42 -5.10 7.67 3.17
CA ALA A 42 -6.27 7.12 3.83
C ALA A 42 -6.89 5.98 3.00
N MET A 43 -6.24 4.83 2.95
CA MET A 43 -6.78 3.61 2.36
C MET A 43 -7.76 2.95 3.33
N ASN A 44 -8.94 3.54 3.49
CA ASN A 44 -9.87 3.30 4.58
C ASN A 44 -10.93 2.22 4.29
N THR A 45 -10.86 1.57 3.16
CA THR A 45 -11.84 0.55 2.75
C THR A 45 -11.11 -0.68 2.22
N GLU A 46 -11.53 -1.85 2.66
CA GLU A 46 -10.95 -3.13 2.26
C GLU A 46 -11.69 -3.75 1.06
N PHE A 47 -10.96 -4.34 0.14
CA PHE A 47 -11.48 -5.37 -0.74
C PHE A 47 -11.48 -6.72 -0.02
N TYR A 48 -10.38 -7.02 0.68
CA TYR A 48 -10.26 -8.18 1.57
C TYR A 48 -9.12 -8.00 2.55
N ASP A 49 -9.23 -8.67 3.69
CA ASP A 49 -8.17 -8.92 4.66
C ASP A 49 -8.33 -10.34 5.20
N THR A 50 -7.39 -11.23 4.92
CA THR A 50 -7.53 -12.67 5.22
C THR A 50 -7.45 -12.97 6.70
N ASP A 51 -6.71 -12.19 7.47
CA ASP A 51 -6.39 -12.48 8.87
C ASP A 51 -6.68 -11.30 9.82
N GLY A 52 -7.39 -10.25 9.35
CA GLY A 52 -7.69 -9.06 10.12
C GLY A 52 -6.42 -8.29 10.53
N LYS A 53 -5.46 -8.13 9.61
CA LYS A 53 -4.16 -7.51 9.88
C LYS A 53 -4.00 -6.12 9.28
N TYR A 54 -4.96 -5.70 8.49
CA TYR A 54 -5.07 -4.35 8.01
C TYR A 54 -5.99 -3.52 8.90
N ASP A 55 -5.53 -2.36 9.31
CA ASP A 55 -6.27 -1.43 10.17
C ASP A 55 -6.77 -0.26 9.31
N THR A 56 -8.06 -0.26 8.97
CA THR A 56 -8.70 0.80 8.18
C THR A 56 -8.83 2.13 8.91
N GLY A 57 -8.69 2.14 10.24
CA GLY A 57 -8.72 3.36 11.04
C GLY A 57 -7.35 4.04 11.13
N ASN A 58 -6.29 3.25 11.12
CA ASN A 58 -4.90 3.73 11.12
C ASN A 58 -4.21 3.59 9.75
N TYR A 59 -4.88 3.03 8.74
CA TYR A 59 -4.36 2.87 7.38
C TYR A 59 -3.02 2.14 7.34
N ARG A 60 -2.92 1.01 8.04
CA ARG A 60 -1.66 0.27 8.15
C ARG A 60 -1.88 -1.24 8.21
N PHE A 61 -0.89 -1.96 7.74
CA PHE A 61 -0.81 -3.41 7.85
C PHE A 61 0.17 -3.81 8.95
N THR A 62 -0.25 -4.70 9.87
CA THR A 62 0.57 -5.18 11.00
C THR A 62 0.49 -6.69 11.05
N PRO A 63 1.46 -7.44 10.50
CA PRO A 63 1.44 -8.90 10.55
C PRO A 63 1.69 -9.42 11.97
N THR A 64 1.20 -10.63 12.23
CA THR A 64 1.52 -11.41 13.45
C THR A 64 2.46 -12.58 13.16
N VAL A 65 2.91 -12.71 11.94
CA VAL A 65 3.82 -13.77 11.50
C VAL A 65 5.01 -13.11 10.83
N ALA A 66 6.19 -13.31 11.38
CA ALA A 66 7.43 -12.83 10.79
C ALA A 66 7.66 -13.44 9.39
N GLY A 67 8.33 -12.72 8.52
CA GLY A 67 8.69 -13.18 7.19
C GLY A 67 8.81 -12.08 6.15
N LYS A 68 8.92 -12.49 4.90
CA LYS A 68 8.98 -11.56 3.76
C LYS A 68 7.59 -11.31 3.21
N TYR A 69 7.32 -10.04 2.98
CA TYR A 69 6.04 -9.55 2.47
C TYR A 69 6.25 -8.72 1.22
N ASN A 70 5.44 -8.96 0.20
CA ASN A 70 5.40 -8.08 -0.95
C ASN A 70 4.26 -7.06 -0.78
N PHE A 71 4.56 -5.79 -1.08
CA PHE A 71 3.60 -4.70 -1.08
C PHE A 71 3.58 -4.03 -2.43
N GLY A 72 2.39 -3.69 -2.90
CA GLY A 72 2.22 -2.91 -4.11
C GLY A 72 1.12 -1.88 -3.96
N ALA A 73 1.30 -0.72 -4.55
CA ALA A 73 0.29 0.35 -4.54
C ALA A 73 0.23 1.07 -5.88
N CYS A 74 -0.96 1.56 -6.19
CA CYS A 74 -1.20 2.55 -7.24
C CYS A 74 -2.04 3.67 -6.64
N VAL A 75 -1.65 4.92 -6.90
CA VAL A 75 -2.38 6.10 -6.44
C VAL A 75 -2.51 7.08 -7.58
N TYR A 76 -3.61 7.81 -7.61
CA TYR A 76 -3.82 8.91 -8.52
C TYR A 76 -3.83 10.21 -7.72
N ILE A 77 -2.94 11.11 -8.12
CA ILE A 77 -2.70 12.39 -7.44
C ILE A 77 -2.98 13.50 -8.42
N ASP A 78 -3.70 14.51 -7.99
CA ASP A 78 -3.92 15.76 -8.71
C ASP A 78 -3.56 16.97 -7.84
N GLY A 79 -3.28 18.10 -8.48
CA GLY A 79 -2.91 19.33 -7.82
C GLY A 79 -3.55 20.56 -8.46
N SER A 80 -3.45 21.68 -7.76
CA SER A 80 -3.94 22.96 -8.26
C SER A 80 -3.14 23.51 -9.45
N THR A 81 -1.87 23.11 -9.55
CA THR A 81 -0.93 23.47 -10.62
C THR A 81 -0.04 22.26 -10.94
N ALA A 82 0.93 22.42 -11.82
CA ALA A 82 1.92 21.38 -12.12
C ALA A 82 2.72 20.96 -10.87
N PHE A 83 3.24 19.75 -10.90
CA PHE A 83 4.13 19.23 -9.85
C PHE A 83 5.59 19.35 -10.28
N THR A 84 6.44 19.81 -9.37
CA THR A 84 7.90 19.64 -9.49
C THR A 84 8.28 18.18 -9.30
N SER A 85 7.64 17.52 -8.34
CA SER A 85 7.79 16.08 -8.11
C SER A 85 6.60 15.48 -7.37
N VAL A 86 6.35 14.19 -7.62
CA VAL A 86 5.44 13.36 -6.82
C VAL A 86 6.23 12.17 -6.30
N ASN A 87 6.12 11.91 -5.01
CA ASN A 87 6.77 10.80 -4.34
C ASN A 87 5.71 9.89 -3.70
N LEU A 88 5.81 8.60 -3.98
CA LEU A 88 5.03 7.56 -3.30
C LEU A 88 5.98 6.71 -2.45
N ALA A 89 5.65 6.49 -1.18
CA ALA A 89 6.58 5.89 -0.22
C ALA A 89 5.93 4.83 0.67
N LEU A 90 6.71 3.79 0.98
CA LEU A 90 6.40 2.81 2.01
C LEU A 90 7.20 3.14 3.28
N TYR A 91 6.49 3.23 4.38
CA TYR A 91 7.04 3.46 5.72
C TYR A 91 6.96 2.16 6.53
N LYS A 92 8.03 1.83 7.24
CA LYS A 92 8.07 0.76 8.24
C LYS A 92 8.26 1.39 9.61
N ASN A 93 7.36 1.10 10.54
CA ASN A 93 7.43 1.59 11.93
C ASN A 93 7.61 3.12 12.03
N GLY A 94 6.89 3.85 11.18
CA GLY A 94 6.93 5.31 11.13
C GLY A 94 8.16 5.91 10.44
N SER A 95 9.05 5.09 9.88
CA SER A 95 10.24 5.54 9.15
C SER A 95 10.14 5.19 7.67
N GLN A 96 10.48 6.14 6.79
CA GLN A 96 10.52 5.90 5.35
C GLN A 96 11.54 4.81 5.03
N LEU A 97 11.09 3.79 4.29
CA LEU A 97 11.93 2.66 3.88
C LEU A 97 12.22 2.67 2.38
N PHE A 98 11.20 2.83 1.56
CA PHE A 98 11.30 2.90 0.09
C PHE A 98 10.46 4.04 -0.43
N TYR A 99 10.88 4.65 -1.52
CA TYR A 99 10.06 5.59 -2.27
C TYR A 99 10.39 5.55 -3.76
N VAL A 100 9.42 5.94 -4.56
CA VAL A 100 9.59 6.30 -5.98
C VAL A 100 9.32 7.78 -6.12
N SER A 101 9.98 8.43 -7.10
CA SER A 101 9.82 9.86 -7.37
C SER A 101 9.66 10.06 -8.87
N GLU A 102 8.68 10.85 -9.23
CA GLU A 102 8.36 11.19 -10.62
C GLU A 102 8.31 12.71 -10.76
N SER A 103 8.80 13.22 -11.89
CA SER A 103 8.59 14.62 -12.29
C SER A 103 7.46 14.62 -13.32
N VAL A 104 6.35 15.28 -13.01
CA VAL A 104 5.10 15.16 -13.75
C VAL A 104 4.36 16.49 -13.86
N ASP A 105 3.38 16.52 -14.73
CA ASP A 105 2.41 17.62 -14.82
C ASP A 105 1.41 17.57 -13.64
N SER A 106 0.37 18.37 -13.66
CA SER A 106 -0.59 18.57 -12.54
C SER A 106 -1.41 17.34 -12.13
N THR A 107 -1.32 16.24 -12.86
CA THR A 107 -1.98 14.97 -12.56
C THR A 107 -1.09 13.79 -12.89
N THR A 108 -1.05 12.79 -12.01
CA THR A 108 -0.28 11.56 -12.26
C THR A 108 -0.85 10.35 -11.54
N ALA A 109 -0.59 9.17 -12.12
CA ALA A 109 -0.71 7.90 -11.42
C ALA A 109 0.68 7.41 -11.04
N SER A 110 0.96 7.25 -9.75
CA SER A 110 2.22 6.74 -9.26
C SER A 110 2.06 5.33 -8.70
N THR A 111 3.07 4.49 -8.91
CA THR A 111 3.07 3.10 -8.45
C THR A 111 4.35 2.76 -7.70
N ILE A 112 4.21 1.92 -6.67
CA ILE A 112 5.34 1.36 -5.94
C ILE A 112 5.14 -0.14 -5.74
N ASN A 113 6.22 -0.90 -5.83
CA ASN A 113 6.26 -2.32 -5.46
C ASN A 113 7.57 -2.63 -4.75
N ALA A 114 7.49 -3.28 -3.59
CA ALA A 114 8.67 -3.66 -2.83
C ALA A 114 8.41 -4.89 -1.95
N THR A 115 9.50 -5.63 -1.69
CA THR A 115 9.51 -6.72 -0.72
C THR A 115 10.20 -6.24 0.56
N ILE A 116 9.54 -6.46 1.69
CA ILE A 116 9.98 -6.01 3.01
C ILE A 116 10.03 -7.22 3.95
N GLU A 117 11.08 -7.35 4.72
CA GLU A 117 11.15 -8.30 5.83
C GLU A 117 10.53 -7.66 7.08
N LEU A 118 9.54 -8.35 7.65
CA LEU A 118 8.80 -7.90 8.82
C LEU A 118 8.89 -8.93 9.94
N ASP A 119 9.09 -8.44 11.16
CA ASP A 119 8.82 -9.21 12.37
C ASP A 119 7.33 -9.10 12.75
N ASP A 120 6.88 -9.92 13.69
CA ASP A 120 5.58 -9.76 14.31
C ASP A 120 5.52 -8.38 15.00
N ASN A 121 4.41 -7.68 14.82
CA ASN A 121 4.19 -6.31 15.29
C ASN A 121 4.92 -5.18 14.54
N ASP A 122 5.79 -5.47 13.58
CA ASP A 122 6.18 -4.44 12.61
C ASP A 122 4.95 -3.96 11.84
N TYR A 123 4.91 -2.69 11.46
CA TYR A 123 3.82 -2.21 10.62
C TYR A 123 4.33 -1.45 9.39
N VAL A 124 3.54 -1.54 8.32
CA VAL A 124 3.80 -0.83 7.06
C VAL A 124 2.64 0.10 6.75
N GLU A 125 2.98 1.28 6.27
CA GLU A 125 2.06 2.36 5.91
C GLU A 125 2.42 2.92 4.54
N LEU A 126 1.41 3.43 3.82
CA LEU A 126 1.58 4.08 2.53
C LEU A 126 1.50 5.59 2.70
N TYR A 127 2.50 6.31 2.19
CA TYR A 127 2.59 7.76 2.21
C TYR A 127 2.80 8.30 0.81
N ALA A 128 2.34 9.51 0.56
CA ALA A 128 2.72 10.29 -0.62
C ALA A 128 3.08 11.73 -0.25
N LYS A 129 3.80 12.35 -1.17
CA LYS A 129 4.18 13.76 -1.13
C LYS A 129 4.12 14.29 -2.56
N ALA A 130 3.58 15.48 -2.75
CA ALA A 130 3.72 16.23 -3.99
C ALA A 130 4.31 17.60 -3.69
N ASP A 131 5.27 17.99 -4.51
CA ASP A 131 5.86 19.32 -4.54
C ASP A 131 5.15 20.07 -5.67
N VAL A 132 4.26 20.99 -5.29
CA VAL A 132 3.37 21.75 -6.17
C VAL A 132 4.07 23.01 -6.64
N ASP A 133 4.24 23.19 -7.95
CA ASP A 133 4.94 24.34 -8.50
C ASP A 133 4.27 25.66 -8.10
N GLY A 134 5.07 26.55 -7.49
CA GLY A 134 4.60 27.80 -6.91
C GLY A 134 3.87 27.69 -5.57
N GLY A 135 3.85 26.51 -4.97
CA GLY A 135 3.10 26.16 -3.74
C GLY A 135 1.62 25.92 -4.00
N GLY A 136 0.94 25.34 -3.02
CA GLY A 136 -0.49 25.03 -3.15
C GLY A 136 -0.90 23.82 -2.36
N THR A 137 -1.85 23.07 -2.89
CA THR A 137 -2.31 21.80 -2.31
C THR A 137 -2.42 20.74 -3.37
N TRP A 138 -2.33 19.49 -2.92
CA TRP A 138 -2.56 18.33 -3.75
C TRP A 138 -3.63 17.43 -3.15
N ASN A 139 -4.11 16.48 -3.92
CA ASN A 139 -5.18 15.57 -3.51
C ASN A 139 -4.81 14.14 -3.91
N LEU A 140 -5.21 13.20 -3.07
CA LEU A 140 -5.41 11.82 -3.48
C LEU A 140 -6.81 11.73 -4.08
N ASN A 141 -6.90 11.47 -5.39
CA ASN A 141 -8.17 11.48 -6.10
C ASN A 141 -8.59 10.06 -6.47
N GLN A 142 -9.67 9.60 -5.85
CA GLN A 142 -10.20 8.27 -6.08
C GLN A 142 -11.46 8.33 -6.92
N ASP A 143 -11.67 8.35 -8.01
CA ASP A 143 -12.76 8.41 -8.99
C ASP A 143 -14.22 8.10 -8.52
N GLY A 144 -14.50 8.18 -7.25
CA GLY A 144 -15.84 8.17 -6.65
C GLY A 144 -16.70 6.89 -6.82
N THR A 145 -16.20 5.85 -7.49
CA THR A 145 -16.94 4.59 -7.66
C THR A 145 -16.10 3.37 -7.27
N THR A 146 -16.70 2.45 -6.53
CA THR A 146 -16.06 1.18 -6.16
C THR A 146 -15.59 0.35 -7.36
N ALA A 147 -16.19 0.58 -8.54
CA ALA A 147 -15.92 -0.19 -9.75
C ALA A 147 -14.65 0.26 -10.50
N ASN A 148 -14.20 1.52 -10.30
CA ASN A 148 -13.08 2.11 -11.03
C ASN A 148 -12.04 2.73 -10.08
N ASN A 149 -11.70 2.02 -9.01
CA ASN A 149 -10.81 2.55 -7.99
C ASN A 149 -9.38 2.72 -8.52
N ARG A 150 -8.87 3.95 -8.48
CA ARG A 150 -7.52 4.32 -8.93
C ARG A 150 -6.50 4.33 -7.81
N CYS A 151 -6.97 4.36 -6.55
CA CYS A 151 -6.12 4.47 -5.38
C CYS A 151 -6.29 3.23 -4.52
N PHE A 152 -5.35 2.31 -4.64
CA PHE A 152 -5.37 1.05 -3.90
C PHE A 152 -3.95 0.64 -3.49
N TRP A 153 -3.86 -0.19 -2.47
CA TRP A 153 -2.65 -0.89 -2.12
C TRP A 153 -2.96 -2.27 -1.56
N PHE A 154 -1.98 -3.13 -1.63
CA PHE A 154 -2.11 -4.51 -1.18
C PHE A 154 -0.79 -5.00 -0.60
N GLY A 155 -0.87 -6.05 0.18
CA GLY A 155 0.28 -6.79 0.65
C GLY A 155 -0.05 -8.24 0.93
N TYR A 156 0.95 -9.10 0.79
CA TYR A 156 0.82 -10.52 1.09
C TYR A 156 2.15 -11.11 1.51
N LYS A 157 2.08 -12.15 2.34
CA LYS A 157 3.26 -12.91 2.76
C LYS A 157 3.79 -13.73 1.59
N ILE A 158 5.11 -13.70 1.40
CA ILE A 158 5.80 -14.59 0.46
C ILE A 158 6.03 -15.92 1.17
N LEU A 159 5.64 -17.02 0.53
CA LEU A 159 5.95 -18.36 1.02
C LEU A 159 7.46 -18.61 0.87
N THR A 160 8.12 -18.95 1.95
CA THR A 160 9.56 -19.25 2.00
C THR A 160 9.78 -20.61 2.63
#